data_eb8eead1364170e52675f91f77009126
#
_entry.id   eb8eead1364170e52675f91f77009126
#
_cell.length_a   1.000
_cell.length_b   1.000
_cell.length_c   1.000
_cell.angle_alpha   90.00
_cell.angle_beta   90.00
_cell.angle_gamma   90.00
#
_symmetry.space_group_name_H-M   'P 1'
#
loop_
_entity.id
_entity.type
_entity.pdbx_description
1 polymer ?
#
loop_
_entity_poly.entity_id
_entity_poly.type
_entity_poly.pdbx_seq_one_letter_code
_entity_poly.pdbx_strand_id
1 'polypeptide(L)'
;MPTQTSDADNEIRVKIVYNGEVQITYVAAGSGMSVDALREEMRGICGFGTGSGSDQLQQDQFTMKWVDEEGDPCTIGSQPELDEALRLYELNKDTEITIHVFPNVPAAPGMPCQGEDRSIYRRGARRWRKLYRVNGHIFQAKRFNRRAFCAFCQDRIWGLGRQGFKCIQCKLLVHKKCHKVVGKPCFSLHSLQIAEPLASDRNGDQQQSDSIHCPTVVPPDDESSELATVDDHSRNRAPGDEGEELPLEAGTGSDNMHELQRQYSLSDFELIRVIGRGSYAKVLMVELKRTRRIYAMKVIKKALVTDDEDIDWVQTEKHVFETASNHPFLVGLHSCFQTPSRLFFVIEFVRGGDLMFHMQRQRRLPEEHARFYAAEISLALNFLHQKGIIYRDLKLDNVLLDHEGHVKLTDYGMCKEGVREGDTTATFCGTPNYIAPEILRGEDYSFSVDWWALGVLLYEMLAGRSPFDIAGASENPDQNTEDYLFQVILQKTIRIPRSLSVKAASVLKGFLSKDPAERLGCGSSGFFDIAGHSFFKAIDWDMLEQKQVTPPYKPRLDSDRDLANFPPEFTDEPVHLTPDDARVIDKIDQSEFEGFEYVNPLLMSLEDCV
;
A
#
# COMPACT_ATOMS: atom_id res chain seq x y z
N MET A 1 -18.87 -36.84 27.60
CA MET A 1 -18.19 -36.79 26.30
C MET A 1 -17.51 -35.43 26.21
N PRO A 2 -16.19 -35.35 26.18
CA PRO A 2 -15.51 -34.07 26.03
C PRO A 2 -15.57 -33.69 24.55
N THR A 3 -16.01 -32.47 24.28
CA THR A 3 -15.99 -31.82 22.98
C THR A 3 -14.55 -31.63 22.55
N GLN A 4 -14.19 -32.19 21.41
CA GLN A 4 -12.95 -31.94 20.70
C GLN A 4 -12.94 -30.47 20.30
N THR A 5 -12.02 -29.70 20.89
CA THR A 5 -11.60 -28.40 20.38
C THR A 5 -10.73 -28.67 19.14
N SER A 6 -11.05 -28.03 18.04
CA SER A 6 -10.34 -28.16 16.77
C SER A 6 -8.90 -27.63 16.90
N ASP A 7 -7.93 -28.39 16.38
CA ASP A 7 -6.48 -28.09 16.40
C ASP A 7 -6.08 -26.80 15.62
N ALA A 8 -7.03 -26.08 15.05
CA ALA A 8 -6.78 -24.88 14.23
C ALA A 8 -6.45 -23.60 15.04
N ASP A 9 -6.68 -23.61 16.37
CA ASP A 9 -6.45 -22.42 17.24
C ASP A 9 -5.03 -22.36 17.83
N ASN A 10 -4.13 -23.24 17.45
CA ASN A 10 -2.82 -23.39 18.09
C ASN A 10 -1.63 -23.29 17.12
N GLU A 11 -1.78 -22.58 15.99
CA GLU A 11 -0.69 -22.37 15.03
C GLU A 11 -0.32 -20.89 14.93
N ILE A 12 0.99 -20.61 14.92
CA ILE A 12 1.55 -19.28 14.68
C ILE A 12 1.91 -19.17 13.20
N ARG A 13 1.44 -18.13 12.55
CA ARG A 13 1.83 -17.79 11.19
C ARG A 13 3.22 -17.16 11.20
N VAL A 14 4.16 -17.78 10.50
CA VAL A 14 5.54 -17.34 10.38
C VAL A 14 5.83 -16.90 8.95
N LYS A 15 6.20 -15.66 8.79
CA LYS A 15 6.64 -15.07 7.53
C LYS A 15 8.16 -15.11 7.45
N ILE A 16 8.68 -15.83 6.47
CA ILE A 16 10.10 -16.06 6.28
C ILE A 16 10.58 -15.19 5.13
N VAL A 17 11.65 -14.44 5.37
CA VAL A 17 12.30 -13.60 4.35
C VAL A 17 13.71 -14.14 4.12
N TYR A 18 13.95 -14.71 2.94
CA TYR A 18 15.24 -15.26 2.54
C TYR A 18 15.59 -14.83 1.11
N ASN A 19 16.80 -14.30 0.90
CA ASN A 19 17.26 -13.79 -0.40
C ASN A 19 16.23 -12.87 -1.11
N GLY A 20 15.52 -12.05 -0.32
CA GLY A 20 14.46 -11.18 -0.82
C GLY A 20 13.17 -11.92 -1.21
N GLU A 21 13.08 -13.23 -1.05
CA GLU A 21 11.85 -13.99 -1.19
C GLU A 21 11.11 -14.07 0.14
N VAL A 22 9.78 -13.98 0.05
CA VAL A 22 8.91 -14.13 1.21
C VAL A 22 8.18 -15.46 1.09
N GLN A 23 8.29 -16.29 2.14
CA GLN A 23 7.51 -17.51 2.29
C GLN A 23 6.73 -17.47 3.58
N ILE A 24 5.62 -18.20 3.65
CA ILE A 24 4.78 -18.29 4.83
C ILE A 24 4.69 -19.76 5.22
N THR A 25 4.90 -20.03 6.50
CA THR A 25 4.66 -21.33 7.12
C THR A 25 3.81 -21.16 8.38
N TYR A 26 3.26 -22.26 8.87
CA TYR A 26 2.51 -22.31 10.12
C TYR A 26 3.23 -23.26 11.07
N VAL A 27 3.53 -22.78 12.25
CA VAL A 27 4.26 -23.52 13.27
C VAL A 27 3.37 -23.65 14.49
N ALA A 28 3.32 -24.83 15.09
CA ALA A 28 2.49 -25.09 16.27
C ALA A 28 2.83 -24.13 17.42
N ALA A 29 1.79 -23.41 17.93
CA ALA A 29 1.93 -22.54 19.07
C ALA A 29 1.84 -23.38 20.36
N GLY A 30 2.77 -23.20 21.28
CA GLY A 30 2.73 -23.83 22.59
C GLY A 30 4.13 -24.03 23.18
N SER A 31 4.20 -24.52 24.41
CA SER A 31 5.45 -24.81 25.15
C SER A 31 6.41 -25.79 24.47
N GLY A 32 6.24 -26.07 23.17
CA GLY A 32 6.99 -27.02 22.37
C GLY A 32 7.69 -26.46 21.15
N MET A 33 7.57 -25.15 20.83
CA MET A 33 8.34 -24.58 19.74
C MET A 33 9.79 -24.46 20.17
N SER A 34 10.64 -25.41 19.74
CA SER A 34 12.07 -25.33 20.00
C SER A 34 12.79 -24.57 18.89
N VAL A 35 13.87 -23.88 19.27
CA VAL A 35 14.72 -23.19 18.29
C VAL A 35 15.30 -24.17 17.26
N ASP A 36 15.54 -25.42 17.65
CA ASP A 36 16.05 -26.46 16.76
C ASP A 36 15.00 -26.91 15.74
N ALA A 37 13.72 -27.05 16.15
CA ALA A 37 12.62 -27.37 15.25
C ALA A 37 12.39 -26.22 14.26
N LEU A 38 12.41 -24.97 14.73
CA LEU A 38 12.31 -23.78 13.86
C LEU A 38 13.49 -23.73 12.88
N ARG A 39 14.70 -24.03 13.33
CA ARG A 39 15.90 -24.04 12.47
C ARG A 39 15.82 -25.14 11.41
N GLU A 40 15.29 -26.31 11.74
CA GLU A 40 15.09 -27.39 10.77
C GLU A 40 14.05 -27.02 9.71
N GLU A 41 12.95 -26.39 10.12
CA GLU A 41 11.92 -25.86 9.20
C GLU A 41 12.54 -24.81 8.25
N MET A 42 13.33 -23.86 8.78
CA MET A 42 14.03 -22.86 7.96
C MET A 42 15.03 -23.51 7.00
N ARG A 43 15.72 -24.57 7.43
CA ARG A 43 16.65 -25.35 6.59
C ARG A 43 15.91 -25.95 5.39
N GLY A 44 14.76 -26.58 5.64
CA GLY A 44 13.93 -27.17 4.59
C GLY A 44 13.39 -26.12 3.60
N ILE A 45 12.89 -25.00 4.12
CA ILE A 45 12.27 -23.94 3.31
C ILE A 45 13.31 -23.18 2.49
N CYS A 46 14.47 -22.86 3.07
CA CYS A 46 15.52 -22.08 2.40
C CYS A 46 16.48 -22.95 1.56
N GLY A 47 16.31 -24.27 1.58
CA GLY A 47 17.12 -25.20 0.78
C GLY A 47 18.55 -25.40 1.27
N PHE A 48 18.82 -25.18 2.55
CA PHE A 48 20.12 -25.46 3.14
C PHE A 48 20.32 -26.99 3.32
N GLY A 49 21.49 -27.52 2.94
CA GLY A 49 21.83 -28.94 3.19
C GLY A 49 21.50 -29.93 2.07
N THR A 50 21.08 -29.51 0.85
CA THR A 50 20.78 -30.45 -0.26
C THR A 50 21.97 -30.76 -1.19
N GLY A 51 23.19 -30.28 -0.89
CA GLY A 51 24.38 -30.47 -1.71
C GLY A 51 25.22 -31.66 -1.25
N SER A 52 25.44 -32.65 -2.12
CA SER A 52 26.41 -33.73 -1.92
C SER A 52 27.83 -33.28 -2.29
N GLY A 53 28.61 -32.81 -1.35
CA GLY A 53 30.02 -32.44 -1.58
C GLY A 53 30.74 -31.96 -0.32
N SER A 54 32.08 -31.96 -0.34
CA SER A 54 32.99 -31.67 0.76
C SER A 54 32.90 -30.26 1.41
N ASP A 55 31.92 -29.43 0.98
CA ASP A 55 31.67 -28.09 1.52
C ASP A 55 30.49 -28.02 2.52
N GLN A 56 30.00 -29.17 2.99
CA GLN A 56 28.86 -29.29 3.89
C GLN A 56 28.96 -28.49 5.20
N LEU A 57 30.19 -28.32 5.73
CA LEU A 57 30.40 -27.62 7.01
C LEU A 57 30.19 -26.09 6.94
N GLN A 58 30.24 -25.47 5.75
CA GLN A 58 30.01 -24.04 5.57
C GLN A 58 28.59 -23.71 5.10
N GLN A 59 27.91 -24.66 4.45
CA GLN A 59 26.52 -24.46 3.96
C GLN A 59 25.44 -24.63 5.03
N ASP A 60 25.77 -25.23 6.18
CA ASP A 60 24.83 -25.46 7.28
C ASP A 60 24.70 -24.29 8.27
N GLN A 61 25.47 -23.21 8.08
CA GLN A 61 25.48 -22.06 8.99
C GLN A 61 24.67 -20.92 8.40
N PHE A 62 23.50 -20.67 8.96
CA PHE A 62 22.67 -19.52 8.66
C PHE A 62 22.22 -18.83 9.95
N THR A 63 21.87 -17.56 9.85
CA THR A 63 21.39 -16.74 10.96
C THR A 63 19.92 -16.43 10.75
N MET A 64 19.09 -16.65 11.77
CA MET A 64 17.71 -16.21 11.84
C MET A 64 17.64 -14.91 12.64
N LYS A 65 16.92 -13.92 12.11
CA LYS A 65 16.64 -12.67 12.81
C LYS A 65 15.16 -12.33 12.71
N TRP A 66 14.63 -11.77 13.76
CA TRP A 66 13.30 -11.16 13.77
C TRP A 66 13.45 -9.65 14.04
N VAL A 67 12.43 -8.86 13.74
CA VAL A 67 12.48 -7.42 13.94
C VAL A 67 11.59 -7.08 15.14
N ASP A 68 12.18 -6.44 16.14
CA ASP A 68 11.48 -6.02 17.35
C ASP A 68 10.54 -4.83 17.14
N GLU A 69 9.92 -4.33 18.22
CA GLU A 69 8.99 -3.19 18.19
C GLU A 69 9.65 -1.88 17.73
N GLU A 70 10.96 -1.75 17.93
CA GLU A 70 11.75 -0.57 17.57
C GLU A 70 12.25 -0.65 16.12
N GLY A 71 12.08 -1.79 15.49
CA GLY A 71 12.49 -2.06 14.12
C GLY A 71 13.92 -2.60 14.02
N ASP A 72 14.51 -3.05 15.13
CA ASP A 72 15.85 -3.56 15.17
C ASP A 72 15.90 -5.07 14.93
N PRO A 73 16.88 -5.55 14.12
CA PRO A 73 17.01 -6.96 13.80
C PRO A 73 17.66 -7.74 14.96
N CYS A 74 16.87 -8.49 15.70
CA CYS A 74 17.29 -9.33 16.82
C CYS A 74 17.56 -10.77 16.37
N THR A 75 18.68 -11.34 16.77
CA THR A 75 19.09 -12.72 16.38
C THR A 75 18.28 -13.76 17.16
N ILE A 76 17.84 -14.83 16.49
CA ILE A 76 17.29 -16.05 17.10
C ILE A 76 18.31 -17.16 16.98
N GLY A 77 19.17 -17.30 17.97
CA GLY A 77 20.22 -18.33 18.03
C GLY A 77 20.04 -19.33 19.16
N SER A 78 19.20 -18.99 20.16
CA SER A 78 18.96 -19.77 21.36
C SER A 78 17.48 -19.78 21.74
N GLN A 79 17.09 -20.75 22.58
CA GLN A 79 15.70 -20.85 23.04
C GLN A 79 15.20 -19.59 23.77
N PRO A 80 15.97 -18.95 24.68
CA PRO A 80 15.52 -17.72 25.32
C PRO A 80 15.24 -16.57 24.34
N GLU A 81 15.98 -16.46 23.24
CA GLU A 81 15.77 -15.44 22.20
C GLU A 81 14.51 -15.72 21.40
N LEU A 82 14.20 -16.99 21.10
CA LEU A 82 12.95 -17.39 20.50
C LEU A 82 11.77 -17.15 21.43
N ASP A 83 11.89 -17.50 22.70
CA ASP A 83 10.86 -17.29 23.71
C ASP A 83 10.53 -15.80 23.86
N GLU A 84 11.53 -14.91 23.78
CA GLU A 84 11.33 -13.47 23.83
C GLU A 84 10.61 -12.96 22.58
N ALA A 85 10.97 -13.43 21.38
CA ALA A 85 10.30 -13.11 20.13
C ALA A 85 8.81 -13.53 20.17
N LEU A 86 8.54 -14.74 20.68
CA LEU A 86 7.18 -15.26 20.86
C LEU A 86 6.40 -14.50 21.92
N ARG A 87 7.04 -14.14 23.04
CA ARG A 87 6.45 -13.33 24.11
C ARG A 87 5.99 -11.97 23.58
N LEU A 88 6.83 -11.31 22.77
CA LEU A 88 6.50 -10.01 22.18
C LEU A 88 5.42 -10.16 21.11
N TYR A 89 5.46 -11.19 20.28
CA TYR A 89 4.39 -11.54 19.35
C TYR A 89 3.03 -11.67 20.06
N GLU A 90 2.96 -12.41 21.17
CA GLU A 90 1.74 -12.56 21.97
C GLU A 90 1.32 -11.26 22.65
N LEU A 91 2.28 -10.49 23.19
CA LEU A 91 2.04 -9.22 23.87
C LEU A 91 1.45 -8.18 22.90
N ASN A 92 2.03 -8.08 21.70
CA ASN A 92 1.61 -7.14 20.66
C ASN A 92 0.35 -7.61 19.94
N LYS A 93 -0.02 -8.89 20.07
CA LYS A 93 -1.10 -9.54 19.33
C LYS A 93 -0.92 -9.38 17.82
N ASP A 94 0.30 -9.59 17.38
CA ASP A 94 0.63 -9.62 15.97
C ASP A 94 -0.12 -10.78 15.28
N THR A 95 -0.40 -10.63 14.01
CA THR A 95 -1.05 -11.69 13.20
C THR A 95 -0.05 -12.67 12.63
N GLU A 96 1.21 -12.27 12.54
CA GLU A 96 2.33 -13.08 12.04
C GLU A 96 3.64 -12.64 12.70
N ILE A 97 4.60 -13.56 12.80
CA ILE A 97 5.99 -13.26 13.16
C ILE A 97 6.85 -13.29 11.89
N THR A 98 7.63 -12.23 11.65
CA THR A 98 8.52 -12.17 10.49
C THR A 98 9.93 -12.57 10.89
N ILE A 99 10.47 -13.60 10.23
CA ILE A 99 11.84 -14.11 10.44
C ILE A 99 12.64 -13.90 9.16
N HIS A 100 13.74 -13.18 9.27
CA HIS A 100 14.71 -12.99 8.21
C HIS A 100 15.81 -14.05 8.34
N VAL A 101 16.09 -14.74 7.25
CA VAL A 101 17.12 -15.79 7.22
C VAL A 101 18.28 -15.32 6.34
N PHE A 102 19.49 -15.35 6.89
CA PHE A 102 20.73 -14.95 6.20
C PHE A 102 21.66 -16.14 6.03
N PRO A 103 22.20 -16.41 4.84
CA PRO A 103 23.05 -17.58 4.55
C PRO A 103 24.47 -17.45 5.10
N ASN A 104 24.66 -16.74 6.21
CA ASN A 104 25.95 -16.52 6.85
C ASN A 104 25.76 -16.26 8.34
N VAL A 105 26.86 -16.47 9.09
CA VAL A 105 26.94 -16.13 10.51
C VAL A 105 27.85 -14.91 10.64
N PRO A 106 27.43 -13.85 11.34
CA PRO A 106 28.28 -12.67 11.53
C PRO A 106 29.54 -13.00 12.34
N ALA A 107 30.62 -12.26 12.08
CA ALA A 107 31.93 -12.50 12.68
C ALA A 107 31.97 -12.36 14.22
N ALA A 108 30.99 -11.61 14.78
CA ALA A 108 30.78 -11.47 16.22
C ALA A 108 29.27 -11.30 16.53
N PRO A 109 28.81 -11.71 17.73
CA PRO A 109 27.43 -11.47 18.16
C PRO A 109 27.07 -9.99 18.09
N GLY A 110 25.88 -9.68 17.55
CA GLY A 110 25.39 -8.31 17.39
C GLY A 110 25.87 -7.57 16.13
N MET A 111 26.76 -8.16 15.34
CA MET A 111 27.13 -7.60 14.04
C MET A 111 26.05 -7.90 12.97
N PRO A 112 25.86 -6.97 12.00
CA PRO A 112 24.93 -7.21 10.90
C PRO A 112 25.40 -8.37 10.02
N CYS A 113 24.45 -9.14 9.51
CA CYS A 113 24.71 -10.19 8.53
C CYS A 113 25.02 -9.58 7.16
N GLN A 114 25.82 -10.26 6.36
CA GLN A 114 26.09 -9.83 5.01
C GLN A 114 24.78 -9.80 4.20
N GLY A 115 24.40 -8.63 3.69
CA GLY A 115 23.13 -8.42 2.99
C GLY A 115 22.02 -7.79 3.84
N GLU A 116 22.22 -7.56 5.13
CA GLU A 116 21.29 -6.90 6.03
C GLU A 116 21.12 -5.40 5.69
N ASP A 117 22.19 -4.73 5.23
CA ASP A 117 22.25 -3.27 4.99
C ASP A 117 21.89 -2.82 3.56
N ARG A 118 21.18 -3.65 2.78
CA ARG A 118 21.06 -3.36 1.35
C ARG A 118 20.06 -2.27 0.95
N SER A 119 19.44 -1.53 1.85
CA SER A 119 18.54 -0.46 1.40
C SER A 119 18.32 0.68 2.37
N ILE A 120 19.36 1.43 2.69
CA ILE A 120 19.18 2.76 3.33
C ILE A 120 18.36 3.71 2.45
N TYR A 121 18.24 3.47 1.16
CA TYR A 121 17.58 4.36 0.18
C TYR A 121 16.25 3.85 -0.40
N ARG A 122 15.92 2.54 -0.28
CA ARG A 122 14.67 1.96 -0.79
C ARG A 122 13.75 1.58 0.37
N ARG A 123 13.16 2.58 1.01
CA ARG A 123 12.14 2.34 2.02
C ARG A 123 10.78 2.19 1.33
N GLY A 124 10.15 1.02 1.48
CA GLY A 124 8.80 0.79 0.99
C GLY A 124 7.77 1.72 1.62
N ALA A 125 6.69 1.98 0.89
CA ALA A 125 5.53 2.63 1.47
C ALA A 125 4.94 1.77 2.59
N ARG A 126 4.57 2.40 3.70
CA ARG A 126 3.95 1.74 4.85
C ARG A 126 2.58 2.32 5.11
N ARG A 127 1.65 1.47 5.51
CA ARG A 127 0.36 1.87 6.08
C ARG A 127 0.45 1.70 7.59
N TRP A 128 0.42 2.82 8.31
CA TRP A 128 0.32 2.77 9.76
C TRP A 128 -1.15 2.73 10.16
N ARG A 129 -1.49 1.86 11.10
CA ARG A 129 -2.84 1.80 11.66
C ARG A 129 -3.05 3.01 12.56
N LYS A 130 -3.92 3.94 12.16
CA LYS A 130 -4.26 5.10 12.99
C LYS A 130 -4.98 4.60 14.26
N LEU A 131 -4.37 4.87 15.42
CA LEU A 131 -4.92 4.53 16.73
C LEU A 131 -5.51 5.79 17.37
N TYR A 132 -6.72 5.66 17.91
CA TYR A 132 -7.43 6.76 18.56
C TYR A 132 -7.48 6.49 20.06
N ARG A 133 -6.91 7.39 20.86
CA ARG A 133 -6.87 7.26 22.32
C ARG A 133 -7.98 8.08 22.96
N VAL A 134 -8.88 7.43 23.69
CA VAL A 134 -9.98 8.07 24.43
C VAL A 134 -10.20 7.33 25.73
N ASN A 135 -10.11 8.03 26.88
CA ASN A 135 -10.31 7.48 28.24
C ASN A 135 -9.58 6.14 28.51
N GLY A 136 -8.30 6.07 28.11
CA GLY A 136 -7.50 4.86 28.27
C GLY A 136 -7.77 3.77 27.23
N HIS A 137 -8.80 3.89 26.40
CA HIS A 137 -9.00 3.00 25.27
C HIS A 137 -8.07 3.38 24.11
N ILE A 138 -7.55 2.36 23.46
CA ILE A 138 -6.81 2.51 22.18
C ILE A 138 -7.68 1.87 21.10
N PHE A 139 -8.37 2.71 20.34
CA PHE A 139 -9.30 2.29 19.30
C PHE A 139 -8.60 2.16 17.94
N GLN A 140 -8.89 1.09 17.23
CA GLN A 140 -8.52 0.85 15.85
C GLN A 140 -9.79 0.79 14.99
N ALA A 141 -9.77 1.45 13.81
CA ALA A 141 -10.87 1.35 12.86
C ALA A 141 -10.97 -0.08 12.32
N LYS A 142 -12.16 -0.66 12.33
CA LYS A 142 -12.45 -2.02 11.85
C LYS A 142 -13.73 -2.05 11.04
N ARG A 143 -13.79 -2.98 10.08
CA ARG A 143 -15.02 -3.42 9.44
C ARG A 143 -15.69 -4.44 10.36
N PHE A 144 -17.01 -4.42 10.46
CA PHE A 144 -17.74 -5.30 11.36
C PHE A 144 -18.72 -6.16 10.59
N ASN A 145 -18.77 -7.44 10.94
CA ASN A 145 -19.74 -8.37 10.40
C ASN A 145 -21.17 -7.96 10.78
N ARG A 146 -22.17 -8.52 10.10
CA ARG A 146 -23.60 -8.16 10.22
C ARG A 146 -24.20 -8.18 11.63
N ARG A 147 -23.47 -8.64 12.66
CA ARG A 147 -23.93 -8.80 14.06
C ARG A 147 -23.20 -7.94 15.10
N ALA A 148 -22.42 -6.95 14.69
CA ALA A 148 -21.72 -6.09 15.64
C ALA A 148 -22.62 -4.95 16.13
N PHE A 149 -22.62 -4.70 17.46
CA PHE A 149 -23.36 -3.63 18.11
C PHE A 149 -22.41 -2.66 18.80
N CYS A 150 -22.74 -1.38 18.77
CA CYS A 150 -22.01 -0.32 19.45
C CYS A 150 -22.25 -0.42 20.97
N ALA A 151 -21.20 -0.55 21.76
CA ALA A 151 -21.32 -0.64 23.22
C ALA A 151 -21.75 0.69 23.87
N PHE A 152 -21.75 1.79 23.13
CA PHE A 152 -22.18 3.11 23.64
C PHE A 152 -23.66 3.37 23.37
N CYS A 153 -24.10 3.34 22.10
CA CYS A 153 -25.50 3.62 21.73
C CYS A 153 -26.35 2.37 21.53
N GLN A 154 -25.79 1.18 21.69
CA GLN A 154 -26.43 -0.13 21.51
C GLN A 154 -26.98 -0.42 20.12
N ASP A 155 -26.84 0.51 19.18
CA ASP A 155 -27.23 0.33 17.80
C ASP A 155 -26.25 -0.56 17.04
N ARG A 156 -26.73 -1.13 15.96
CA ARG A 156 -25.94 -1.99 15.08
C ARG A 156 -24.89 -1.20 14.33
N ILE A 157 -23.65 -1.68 14.34
CA ILE A 157 -22.56 -1.13 13.51
C ILE A 157 -22.65 -1.79 12.13
N TRP A 158 -23.08 -1.02 11.12
CA TRP A 158 -23.30 -1.51 9.76
C TRP A 158 -22.97 -0.43 8.71
N GLY A 159 -22.81 -0.83 7.43
CA GLY A 159 -22.53 0.04 6.30
C GLY A 159 -21.37 -0.46 5.45
N LEU A 160 -21.09 0.24 4.36
CA LEU A 160 -19.94 -0.03 3.49
C LEU A 160 -18.66 0.54 4.10
N GLY A 161 -17.60 -0.27 4.20
CA GLY A 161 -16.29 0.14 4.73
C GLY A 161 -16.16 0.07 6.26
N ARG A 162 -15.19 0.79 6.83
CA ARG A 162 -14.88 0.81 8.27
C ARG A 162 -15.84 1.71 9.02
N GLN A 163 -16.93 1.14 9.53
CA GLN A 163 -18.03 1.88 10.16
C GLN A 163 -17.85 2.09 11.67
N GLY A 164 -16.86 1.48 12.30
CA GLY A 164 -16.66 1.60 13.73
C GLY A 164 -15.23 1.32 14.16
N PHE A 165 -15.05 1.37 15.46
CA PHE A 165 -13.78 1.18 16.14
C PHE A 165 -13.84 0.01 17.11
N LYS A 166 -12.73 -0.72 17.23
CA LYS A 166 -12.52 -1.74 18.24
C LYS A 166 -11.35 -1.32 19.13
N CYS A 167 -11.56 -1.32 20.44
CA CYS A 167 -10.44 -1.13 21.36
C CYS A 167 -9.52 -2.35 21.32
N ILE A 168 -8.23 -2.13 21.12
CA ILE A 168 -7.24 -3.22 21.04
C ILE A 168 -7.02 -3.90 22.39
N GLN A 169 -7.24 -3.19 23.51
CA GLN A 169 -7.08 -3.70 24.87
C GLN A 169 -8.32 -4.45 25.36
N CYS A 170 -9.45 -3.75 25.56
CA CYS A 170 -10.66 -4.32 26.13
C CYS A 170 -11.67 -4.84 25.10
N LYS A 171 -11.35 -4.79 23.80
CA LYS A 171 -12.19 -5.26 22.68
C LYS A 171 -13.53 -4.54 22.53
N LEU A 172 -13.73 -3.41 23.20
CA LEU A 172 -14.95 -2.61 23.11
C LEU A 172 -15.20 -2.17 21.65
N LEU A 173 -16.43 -2.40 21.16
CA LEU A 173 -16.85 -2.03 19.81
C LEU A 173 -17.70 -0.78 19.86
N VAL A 174 -17.40 0.23 19.07
CA VAL A 174 -18.17 1.48 19.01
C VAL A 174 -18.24 2.03 17.58
N HIS A 175 -19.30 2.78 17.26
CA HIS A 175 -19.37 3.51 16.00
C HIS A 175 -18.23 4.53 15.86
N LYS A 176 -17.87 4.87 14.64
CA LYS A 176 -16.86 5.89 14.33
C LYS A 176 -17.15 7.22 15.03
N LYS A 177 -18.41 7.64 15.12
CA LYS A 177 -18.84 8.85 15.85
C LYS A 177 -18.93 8.67 17.37
N CYS A 178 -19.22 7.46 17.87
CA CYS A 178 -19.40 7.21 19.29
C CYS A 178 -18.09 7.05 20.07
N HIS A 179 -16.96 6.77 19.39
CA HIS A 179 -15.69 6.54 20.11
C HIS A 179 -15.21 7.76 20.90
N LYS A 180 -15.53 8.98 20.44
CA LYS A 180 -15.11 10.23 21.11
C LYS A 180 -15.82 10.48 22.43
N VAL A 181 -16.99 9.86 22.63
CA VAL A 181 -17.86 10.07 23.80
C VAL A 181 -17.92 8.88 24.75
N VAL A 182 -17.03 7.91 24.61
CA VAL A 182 -16.92 6.78 25.53
C VAL A 182 -16.44 7.27 26.89
N GLY A 183 -17.38 7.34 27.87
CA GLY A 183 -17.09 7.84 29.21
C GLY A 183 -16.51 6.78 30.19
N LYS A 184 -16.63 5.48 29.85
CA LYS A 184 -16.09 4.41 30.70
C LYS A 184 -14.59 4.28 30.49
N PRO A 185 -13.75 4.20 31.55
CA PRO A 185 -12.31 3.98 31.39
C PRO A 185 -12.03 2.57 30.84
N CYS A 186 -10.92 2.39 30.15
CA CYS A 186 -10.48 1.09 29.63
C CYS A 186 -9.93 0.24 30.78
N PHE A 187 -10.64 -0.80 31.16
CA PHE A 187 -10.11 -1.81 32.05
C PHE A 187 -9.41 -2.89 31.23
N SER A 188 -8.10 -2.92 31.27
CA SER A 188 -7.34 -4.06 30.75
C SER A 188 -7.63 -5.29 31.60
N LEU A 189 -7.85 -6.45 30.97
CA LEU A 189 -8.05 -7.74 31.65
C LEU A 189 -6.90 -8.14 32.61
N HIS A 190 -5.76 -7.47 32.52
CA HIS A 190 -4.59 -7.67 33.38
C HIS A 190 -4.68 -6.99 34.76
N SER A 191 -5.67 -6.13 35.02
CA SER A 191 -5.82 -5.46 36.32
C SER A 191 -6.60 -6.27 37.36
N LEU A 192 -7.05 -7.47 37.04
CA LEU A 192 -7.86 -8.31 37.90
C LEU A 192 -7.09 -9.38 38.71
N GLN A 193 -5.78 -9.37 38.70
CA GLN A 193 -4.95 -10.36 39.42
C GLN A 193 -4.13 -9.84 40.61
N ILE A 194 -4.33 -8.62 41.08
CA ILE A 194 -3.72 -8.18 42.35
C ILE A 194 -4.76 -7.44 43.19
N ALA A 195 -5.58 -8.18 43.94
CA ALA A 195 -6.20 -7.73 45.17
C ALA A 195 -6.54 -8.97 46.00
N GLU A 196 -5.62 -9.39 46.87
CA GLU A 196 -5.91 -10.24 47.99
C GLU A 196 -6.82 -9.49 49.02
N PRO A 197 -7.71 -10.19 49.73
CA PRO A 197 -8.65 -9.56 50.63
C PRO A 197 -8.01 -9.33 52.00
N LEU A 198 -7.96 -8.10 52.46
CA LEU A 198 -7.79 -7.79 53.86
C LEU A 198 -9.17 -7.62 54.51
N ALA A 199 -9.38 -8.42 55.52
CA ALA A 199 -10.57 -8.56 56.31
C ALA A 199 -10.82 -7.40 57.28
N SER A 200 -12.13 -7.22 57.57
CA SER A 200 -12.78 -6.70 58.80
C SER A 200 -12.49 -5.26 59.22
N ASP A 201 -13.48 -4.42 59.32
CA ASP A 201 -14.33 -4.29 60.51
C ASP A 201 -15.55 -3.37 60.29
N ARG A 202 -16.57 -3.66 61.10
CA ARG A 202 -17.91 -3.13 61.22
C ARG A 202 -17.96 -1.63 61.47
N ASN A 203 -18.96 -0.95 60.98
CA ASN A 203 -20.10 -0.31 61.64
C ASN A 203 -20.70 0.80 60.76
N GLY A 204 -21.96 0.72 60.53
CA GLY A 204 -23.00 1.57 61.12
C GLY A 204 -23.54 2.67 60.21
N ASP A 205 -24.81 2.52 59.91
CA ASP A 205 -25.85 3.56 59.80
C ASP A 205 -26.08 4.31 58.48
N GLN A 206 -27.21 3.95 57.90
CA GLN A 206 -28.39 4.77 57.56
C GLN A 206 -28.33 5.82 56.44
N GLN A 207 -29.21 5.52 55.47
CA GLN A 207 -30.16 6.43 54.81
C GLN A 207 -29.63 7.61 53.97
N GLN A 208 -29.84 7.60 52.69
CA GLN A 208 -30.97 8.30 52.06
C GLN A 208 -30.95 8.14 50.54
N SER A 209 -32.11 7.80 50.03
CA SER A 209 -32.53 7.89 48.65
C SER A 209 -32.46 9.34 48.14
N ASP A 210 -31.89 9.55 46.98
CA ASP A 210 -32.33 10.63 46.12
C ASP A 210 -32.23 10.24 44.65
N SER A 211 -33.42 10.11 44.11
CA SER A 211 -33.75 10.05 42.72
C SER A 211 -33.47 11.40 42.06
N ILE A 212 -32.60 11.46 41.07
CA ILE A 212 -32.52 12.61 40.21
C ILE A 212 -32.98 12.23 38.81
N HIS A 213 -34.10 12.83 38.44
CA HIS A 213 -34.74 12.90 37.16
C HIS A 213 -33.81 13.35 36.06
N CYS A 214 -33.95 12.69 34.93
CA CYS A 214 -33.49 13.11 33.61
C CYS A 214 -34.45 14.18 33.07
N PRO A 215 -34.00 15.32 32.57
CA PRO A 215 -34.88 16.19 31.79
C PRO A 215 -34.88 15.77 30.34
N THR A 216 -36.05 15.44 29.89
CA THR A 216 -36.47 15.34 28.49
C THR A 216 -36.46 16.75 27.88
N VAL A 217 -35.73 16.92 26.78
CA VAL A 217 -35.90 18.09 25.91
C VAL A 217 -36.56 17.61 24.63
N VAL A 218 -37.78 18.10 24.43
CA VAL A 218 -38.63 17.99 23.24
C VAL A 218 -38.16 19.03 22.22
N PRO A 219 -38.10 18.71 20.92
CA PRO A 219 -37.88 19.72 19.90
C PRO A 219 -39.22 20.40 19.54
N PRO A 220 -39.21 21.68 19.14
CA PRO A 220 -40.41 22.34 18.68
C PRO A 220 -40.75 22.00 17.22
N ASP A 221 -42.02 21.73 17.03
CA ASP A 221 -42.74 21.73 15.76
C ASP A 221 -42.86 23.17 15.25
N ASP A 222 -42.88 23.32 13.92
CA ASP A 222 -43.72 24.26 13.18
C ASP A 222 -43.54 23.99 11.68
N GLU A 223 -44.57 23.52 11.13
CA GLU A 223 -45.73 24.02 10.36
C GLU A 223 -45.38 24.34 8.89
N SER A 224 -45.92 23.50 8.08
CA SER A 224 -47.00 23.67 7.06
C SER A 224 -46.76 24.60 5.87
N SER A 225 -46.93 24.07 4.69
CA SER A 225 -47.96 24.37 3.67
C SER A 225 -47.64 23.59 2.39
N GLU A 226 -48.44 22.63 2.08
CA GLU A 226 -49.60 22.60 1.17
C GLU A 226 -49.29 22.81 -0.32
N LEU A 227 -49.54 21.72 -1.05
CA LEU A 227 -50.39 21.56 -2.24
C LEU A 227 -49.97 22.19 -3.56
N ALA A 228 -49.73 21.36 -4.57
CA ALA A 228 -50.60 21.29 -5.75
C ALA A 228 -50.27 20.12 -6.65
N THR A 229 -51.15 19.18 -6.68
CA THR A 229 -51.41 18.20 -7.75
C THR A 229 -51.94 18.90 -8.98
N VAL A 230 -51.52 18.50 -10.17
CA VAL A 230 -52.37 18.50 -11.38
C VAL A 230 -52.03 17.26 -12.21
N ASP A 231 -53.04 16.41 -12.28
CA ASP A 231 -53.26 15.39 -13.31
C ASP A 231 -53.53 16.08 -14.67
N ASP A 232 -53.29 15.48 -15.79
CA ASP A 232 -54.31 14.79 -16.59
C ASP A 232 -53.93 14.64 -18.07
N HIS A 233 -54.22 13.48 -18.57
CA HIS A 233 -54.81 13.07 -19.86
C HIS A 233 -54.26 13.67 -21.18
N SER A 234 -54.17 12.99 -22.25
CA SER A 234 -54.90 11.84 -22.84
C SER A 234 -54.46 11.62 -24.30
N ARG A 235 -54.50 10.37 -24.68
CA ARG A 235 -55.08 9.78 -25.92
C ARG A 235 -54.91 10.47 -27.28
N ASN A 236 -54.37 9.72 -28.25
CA ASN A 236 -55.09 9.16 -29.42
C ASN A 236 -54.09 8.45 -30.35
N ARG A 237 -54.15 7.15 -30.57
CA ARG A 237 -55.01 6.35 -31.46
C ARG A 237 -54.64 6.41 -32.95
N ALA A 238 -54.28 5.22 -33.39
CA ALA A 238 -54.01 4.70 -34.72
C ALA A 238 -55.14 4.95 -35.75
N PRO A 239 -55.10 4.50 -37.02
CA PRO A 239 -54.87 3.11 -37.44
C PRO A 239 -54.21 2.91 -38.82
N GLY A 240 -53.72 1.69 -39.01
CA GLY A 240 -54.03 0.79 -40.13
C GLY A 240 -53.19 0.91 -41.39
N ASP A 241 -52.52 -0.15 -41.78
CA ASP A 241 -52.87 -0.92 -42.97
C ASP A 241 -52.24 -2.28 -42.94
N GLU A 242 -52.96 -3.24 -43.50
CA GLU A 242 -52.73 -4.67 -43.58
C GLU A 242 -51.85 -5.02 -44.81
N GLY A 243 -51.08 -6.09 -44.74
CA GLY A 243 -50.42 -6.61 -45.93
C GLY A 243 -49.60 -7.89 -45.67
N GLU A 244 -50.31 -9.02 -45.67
CA GLU A 244 -49.92 -10.37 -46.14
C GLU A 244 -48.63 -11.04 -45.73
N GLU A 245 -48.82 -12.17 -45.09
CA GLU A 245 -47.94 -13.33 -44.89
C GLU A 245 -47.45 -13.94 -46.22
N LEU A 246 -46.21 -14.45 -46.19
CA LEU A 246 -45.89 -15.79 -46.63
C LEU A 246 -44.53 -16.26 -46.04
N PRO A 247 -44.38 -17.57 -45.70
CA PRO A 247 -43.30 -18.06 -44.90
C PRO A 247 -42.14 -18.59 -45.76
N LEU A 248 -40.90 -18.44 -45.29
CA LEU A 248 -39.79 -19.23 -45.77
C LEU A 248 -38.92 -19.70 -44.59
N GLU A 249 -38.67 -20.98 -44.68
CA GLU A 249 -38.13 -21.92 -43.72
C GLU A 249 -36.77 -21.55 -43.11
N ALA A 250 -36.63 -21.98 -41.87
CA ALA A 250 -35.49 -22.51 -41.15
C ALA A 250 -34.09 -22.34 -41.79
N GLY A 251 -33.31 -21.45 -41.20
CA GLY A 251 -31.88 -21.46 -41.20
C GLY A 251 -31.41 -21.25 -39.78
N THR A 252 -31.11 -22.31 -39.10
CA THR A 252 -30.44 -22.37 -37.80
C THR A 252 -29.10 -21.67 -37.87
N GLY A 253 -28.94 -20.64 -37.06
CA GLY A 253 -27.69 -19.93 -36.94
C GLY A 253 -27.84 -18.73 -36.01
N SER A 254 -28.33 -18.95 -34.80
CA SER A 254 -28.15 -18.00 -33.72
C SER A 254 -26.70 -18.10 -33.26
N ASP A 255 -25.83 -17.44 -33.99
CA ASP A 255 -24.52 -17.09 -33.46
C ASP A 255 -24.74 -16.09 -32.31
N ASN A 256 -24.87 -16.64 -31.11
CA ASN A 256 -24.55 -15.94 -29.90
C ASN A 256 -23.06 -15.53 -29.99
N MET A 257 -22.82 -14.38 -30.56
CA MET A 257 -21.58 -13.63 -30.34
C MET A 257 -21.57 -13.15 -28.87
N HIS A 258 -21.51 -14.08 -27.93
CA HIS A 258 -20.74 -13.83 -26.72
C HIS A 258 -19.30 -13.70 -27.23
N GLU A 259 -18.81 -12.48 -27.39
CA GLU A 259 -17.39 -12.20 -27.42
C GLU A 259 -16.81 -12.93 -26.21
N LEU A 260 -16.15 -14.05 -26.46
CA LEU A 260 -15.35 -14.78 -25.49
C LEU A 260 -14.26 -13.79 -25.06
N GLN A 261 -14.51 -13.10 -23.97
CA GLN A 261 -13.56 -12.17 -23.36
C GLN A 261 -12.29 -13.00 -23.09
N ARG A 262 -11.25 -12.73 -23.84
CA ARG A 262 -10.02 -13.50 -23.85
C ARG A 262 -9.40 -13.44 -22.46
N GLN A 263 -9.29 -14.57 -21.79
CA GLN A 263 -8.60 -14.67 -20.51
C GLN A 263 -7.15 -15.05 -20.75
N TYR A 264 -6.23 -14.37 -20.08
CA TYR A 264 -4.81 -14.71 -20.05
C TYR A 264 -4.49 -15.57 -18.82
N SER A 265 -3.45 -16.38 -18.95
CA SER A 265 -2.92 -17.24 -17.89
C SER A 265 -1.39 -17.16 -17.86
N LEU A 266 -0.78 -17.67 -16.81
CA LEU A 266 0.68 -17.70 -16.69
C LEU A 266 1.36 -18.46 -17.85
N SER A 267 0.67 -19.45 -18.44
CA SER A 267 1.19 -20.24 -19.57
C SER A 267 1.34 -19.45 -20.87
N ASP A 268 0.63 -18.32 -21.01
CA ASP A 268 0.74 -17.43 -22.18
C ASP A 268 2.03 -16.60 -22.18
N PHE A 269 2.71 -16.54 -21.06
CA PHE A 269 3.92 -15.75 -20.89
C PHE A 269 5.18 -16.60 -20.70
N GLU A 270 6.29 -16.09 -21.18
CA GLU A 270 7.64 -16.57 -20.87
C GLU A 270 8.27 -15.64 -19.84
N LEU A 271 8.69 -16.19 -18.70
CA LEU A 271 9.35 -15.43 -17.64
C LEU A 271 10.83 -15.27 -18.01
N ILE A 272 11.33 -14.03 -18.09
CA ILE A 272 12.68 -13.76 -18.60
C ILE A 272 13.64 -13.36 -17.49
N ARG A 273 13.30 -12.34 -16.69
CA ARG A 273 14.15 -11.79 -15.63
C ARG A 273 13.34 -11.18 -14.49
N VAL A 274 13.94 -11.15 -13.30
CA VAL A 274 13.44 -10.33 -12.20
C VAL A 274 13.92 -8.90 -12.42
N ILE A 275 13.03 -7.92 -12.33
CA ILE A 275 13.34 -6.50 -12.55
C ILE A 275 13.04 -5.61 -11.35
N GLY A 276 12.38 -6.16 -10.33
CA GLY A 276 12.07 -5.43 -9.11
C GLY A 276 11.45 -6.29 -8.03
N ARG A 277 11.55 -5.81 -6.80
CA ARG A 277 10.93 -6.41 -5.62
C ARG A 277 10.35 -5.34 -4.72
N GLY A 278 9.18 -5.61 -4.17
CA GLY A 278 8.55 -4.85 -3.10
C GLY A 278 8.22 -5.77 -1.92
N SER A 279 7.67 -5.20 -0.86
CA SER A 279 7.29 -5.94 0.36
C SER A 279 6.29 -7.07 0.11
N TYR A 280 5.42 -6.92 -0.90
CA TYR A 280 4.33 -7.84 -1.20
C TYR A 280 4.42 -8.44 -2.61
N ALA A 281 5.29 -7.94 -3.46
CA ALA A 281 5.29 -8.25 -4.88
C ALA A 281 6.69 -8.50 -5.42
N LYS A 282 6.77 -9.39 -6.41
CA LYS A 282 7.92 -9.60 -7.29
C LYS A 282 7.55 -9.09 -8.68
N VAL A 283 8.42 -8.33 -9.32
CA VAL A 283 8.18 -7.83 -10.68
C VAL A 283 9.14 -8.53 -11.65
N LEU A 284 8.57 -9.11 -12.69
CA LEU A 284 9.27 -9.89 -13.70
C LEU A 284 9.17 -9.21 -15.07
N MET A 285 10.24 -9.20 -15.84
CA MET A 285 10.16 -9.00 -17.27
C MET A 285 9.66 -10.29 -17.93
N VAL A 286 8.61 -10.21 -18.71
CA VAL A 286 7.98 -11.34 -19.39
C VAL A 286 7.74 -11.06 -20.86
N GLU A 287 7.68 -12.13 -21.67
CA GLU A 287 7.28 -12.07 -23.07
C GLU A 287 5.94 -12.73 -23.26
N LEU A 288 4.99 -12.06 -23.88
CA LEU A 288 3.76 -12.67 -24.35
C LEU A 288 4.06 -13.52 -25.58
N LYS A 289 3.99 -14.85 -25.42
CA LYS A 289 4.43 -15.85 -26.42
C LYS A 289 3.82 -15.65 -27.80
N ARG A 290 2.56 -15.22 -27.86
CA ARG A 290 1.81 -15.02 -29.11
C ARG A 290 2.36 -13.87 -29.94
N THR A 291 2.59 -12.71 -29.32
CA THR A 291 2.94 -11.47 -30.01
C THR A 291 4.43 -11.13 -29.91
N ARG A 292 5.20 -11.87 -29.09
CA ARG A 292 6.61 -11.62 -28.78
C ARG A 292 6.86 -10.25 -28.13
N ARG A 293 5.81 -9.59 -27.64
CA ARG A 293 5.92 -8.31 -26.95
C ARG A 293 6.37 -8.51 -25.52
N ILE A 294 7.18 -7.56 -25.03
CA ILE A 294 7.72 -7.57 -23.67
C ILE A 294 6.84 -6.73 -22.76
N TYR A 295 6.52 -7.29 -21.58
CA TYR A 295 5.74 -6.68 -20.51
C TYR A 295 6.45 -6.81 -19.17
N ALA A 296 6.04 -6.02 -18.19
CA ALA A 296 6.35 -6.26 -16.79
C ALA A 296 5.18 -7.00 -16.14
N MET A 297 5.48 -8.02 -15.34
CA MET A 297 4.47 -8.78 -14.61
C MET A 297 4.70 -8.63 -13.10
N LYS A 298 3.81 -7.91 -12.42
CA LYS A 298 3.80 -7.78 -10.97
C LYS A 298 3.05 -8.97 -10.40
N VAL A 299 3.73 -9.77 -9.57
CA VAL A 299 3.22 -11.01 -8.96
C VAL A 299 3.06 -10.78 -7.47
N ILE A 300 1.85 -10.95 -6.96
CA ILE A 300 1.52 -10.81 -5.55
C ILE A 300 1.08 -12.16 -5.00
N LYS A 301 1.63 -12.61 -3.87
CA LYS A 301 1.16 -13.82 -3.19
C LYS A 301 -0.12 -13.49 -2.41
N LYS A 302 -1.21 -14.22 -2.66
CA LYS A 302 -2.49 -14.06 -1.94
C LYS A 302 -2.32 -14.26 -0.44
N ALA A 303 -1.42 -15.16 -0.02
CA ALA A 303 -1.11 -15.40 1.38
C ALA A 303 -0.54 -14.17 2.12
N LEU A 304 -0.01 -13.17 1.41
CA LEU A 304 0.45 -11.89 1.99
C LEU A 304 -0.66 -10.84 2.05
N VAL A 305 -1.79 -11.09 1.38
CA VAL A 305 -2.97 -10.22 1.31
C VAL A 305 -3.98 -10.79 2.29
N THR A 306 -3.84 -10.51 3.58
CA THR A 306 -4.57 -11.22 4.63
C THR A 306 -5.61 -10.40 5.35
N ASP A 307 -5.46 -9.09 5.33
CA ASP A 307 -6.38 -8.16 5.97
C ASP A 307 -7.31 -7.56 4.92
N ASP A 308 -8.55 -7.21 5.33
CA ASP A 308 -9.47 -6.43 4.48
C ASP A 308 -8.80 -5.18 3.88
N GLU A 309 -7.80 -4.60 4.57
CA GLU A 309 -7.04 -3.45 4.10
C GLU A 309 -6.13 -3.78 2.92
N ASP A 310 -5.53 -4.96 2.94
CA ASP A 310 -4.64 -5.42 1.87
C ASP A 310 -5.45 -5.80 0.63
N ILE A 311 -6.65 -6.37 0.81
CA ILE A 311 -7.58 -6.69 -0.27
C ILE A 311 -8.08 -5.39 -0.92
N ASP A 312 -8.54 -4.42 -0.11
CA ASP A 312 -8.95 -3.09 -0.60
C ASP A 312 -7.81 -2.40 -1.39
N TRP A 313 -6.56 -2.58 -0.95
CA TRP A 313 -5.39 -2.05 -1.64
C TRP A 313 -5.19 -2.68 -3.03
N VAL A 314 -5.28 -4.02 -3.16
CA VAL A 314 -5.12 -4.71 -4.45
C VAL A 314 -6.24 -4.30 -5.42
N GLN A 315 -7.48 -4.19 -4.93
CA GLN A 315 -8.62 -3.73 -5.73
C GLN A 315 -8.45 -2.28 -6.18
N THR A 316 -7.99 -1.40 -5.28
CA THR A 316 -7.67 -0.01 -5.61
C THR A 316 -6.58 0.06 -6.68
N GLU A 317 -5.50 -0.71 -6.53
CA GLU A 317 -4.41 -0.75 -7.52
C GLU A 317 -4.93 -1.15 -8.90
N LYS A 318 -5.76 -2.20 -8.97
CA LYS A 318 -6.38 -2.64 -10.22
C LYS A 318 -7.22 -1.54 -10.86
N HIS A 319 -8.11 -0.93 -10.11
CA HIS A 319 -9.03 0.10 -10.63
C HIS A 319 -8.28 1.38 -11.08
N VAL A 320 -7.25 1.79 -10.33
CA VAL A 320 -6.41 2.91 -10.75
C VAL A 320 -5.64 2.58 -12.03
N PHE A 321 -5.10 1.36 -12.17
CA PHE A 321 -4.49 0.92 -13.43
C PHE A 321 -5.47 0.98 -14.60
N GLU A 322 -6.72 0.54 -14.42
CA GLU A 322 -7.76 0.62 -15.46
C GLU A 322 -8.01 2.07 -15.88
N THR A 323 -8.11 2.98 -14.91
CA THR A 323 -8.36 4.41 -15.14
C THR A 323 -7.14 5.11 -15.77
N ALA A 324 -5.93 4.73 -15.34
CA ALA A 324 -4.67 5.40 -15.69
C ALA A 324 -4.10 4.97 -17.05
N SER A 325 -4.57 3.87 -17.62
CA SER A 325 -3.94 3.19 -18.77
C SER A 325 -3.78 4.05 -20.03
N ASN A 326 -4.46 5.18 -20.13
CA ASN A 326 -4.44 6.04 -21.31
C ASN A 326 -3.63 7.34 -21.13
N HIS A 327 -3.05 7.57 -19.95
CA HIS A 327 -2.29 8.79 -19.73
C HIS A 327 -0.81 8.59 -20.12
N PRO A 328 -0.17 9.52 -20.85
CA PRO A 328 1.19 9.35 -21.37
C PRO A 328 2.25 9.15 -20.29
N PHE A 329 2.04 9.69 -19.08
CA PHE A 329 3.00 9.66 -17.96
C PHE A 329 2.58 8.71 -16.81
N LEU A 330 1.66 7.79 -17.08
CA LEU A 330 1.27 6.72 -16.16
C LEU A 330 1.53 5.36 -16.81
N VAL A 331 1.94 4.38 -16.00
CA VAL A 331 2.13 3.00 -16.48
C VAL A 331 0.78 2.36 -16.79
N GLY A 332 0.66 1.81 -18.00
CA GLY A 332 -0.58 1.19 -18.47
C GLY A 332 -0.72 -0.28 -18.05
N LEU A 333 -1.97 -0.72 -17.93
CA LEU A 333 -2.35 -2.12 -17.66
C LEU A 333 -2.67 -2.83 -18.97
N HIS A 334 -2.10 -4.03 -19.16
CA HIS A 334 -2.46 -4.94 -20.23
C HIS A 334 -3.56 -5.90 -19.77
N SER A 335 -3.34 -6.64 -18.69
CA SER A 335 -4.30 -7.62 -18.17
C SER A 335 -4.03 -7.96 -16.72
N CYS A 336 -5.06 -8.50 -16.04
CA CYS A 336 -4.96 -9.13 -14.74
C CYS A 336 -5.49 -10.55 -14.82
N PHE A 337 -4.86 -11.47 -14.11
CA PHE A 337 -5.33 -12.85 -13.93
C PHE A 337 -4.82 -13.40 -12.59
N GLN A 338 -5.33 -14.55 -12.18
CA GLN A 338 -4.99 -15.13 -10.90
C GLN A 338 -4.80 -16.64 -10.95
N THR A 339 -4.12 -17.17 -9.94
CA THR A 339 -4.05 -18.59 -9.60
C THR A 339 -4.55 -18.76 -8.15
N PRO A 340 -4.74 -19.99 -7.65
CA PRO A 340 -5.11 -20.19 -6.25
C PRO A 340 -4.17 -19.51 -5.24
N SER A 341 -2.89 -19.33 -5.59
CA SER A 341 -1.85 -18.79 -4.71
C SER A 341 -1.44 -17.36 -5.01
N ARG A 342 -1.71 -16.82 -6.22
CA ARG A 342 -1.14 -15.55 -6.69
C ARG A 342 -2.10 -14.72 -7.51
N LEU A 343 -1.84 -13.41 -7.48
CA LEU A 343 -2.42 -12.39 -8.35
C LEU A 343 -1.34 -11.88 -9.30
N PHE A 344 -1.71 -11.61 -10.54
CA PHE A 344 -0.82 -11.16 -11.60
C PHE A 344 -1.37 -9.90 -12.25
N PHE A 345 -0.56 -8.85 -12.28
CA PHE A 345 -0.77 -7.66 -13.10
C PHE A 345 0.23 -7.67 -14.24
N VAL A 346 -0.23 -7.72 -15.47
CA VAL A 346 0.61 -7.55 -16.66
C VAL A 346 0.53 -6.09 -17.07
N ILE A 347 1.64 -5.38 -16.96
CA ILE A 347 1.71 -3.93 -17.15
C ILE A 347 2.77 -3.59 -18.19
N GLU A 348 2.75 -2.36 -18.67
CA GLU A 348 3.75 -1.82 -19.59
C GLU A 348 5.17 -2.01 -19.03
N PHE A 349 6.08 -2.52 -19.85
CA PHE A 349 7.50 -2.61 -19.51
C PHE A 349 8.20 -1.31 -19.86
N VAL A 350 8.59 -0.55 -18.84
CA VAL A 350 9.25 0.75 -18.96
C VAL A 350 10.76 0.57 -18.82
N ARG A 351 11.50 0.73 -19.93
CA ARG A 351 12.88 0.24 -20.10
C ARG A 351 13.99 1.12 -19.54
N GLY A 352 13.71 2.39 -19.29
CA GLY A 352 14.75 3.34 -18.89
C GLY A 352 15.13 3.27 -17.40
N GLY A 353 14.51 2.37 -16.61
CA GLY A 353 14.75 2.27 -15.17
C GLY A 353 14.07 3.38 -14.36
N ASP A 354 14.27 3.37 -13.04
CA ASP A 354 13.71 4.35 -12.13
C ASP A 354 14.63 5.56 -11.89
N LEU A 355 14.06 6.69 -11.45
CA LEU A 355 14.83 7.89 -11.16
C LEU A 355 15.81 7.69 -10.00
N MET A 356 15.52 6.80 -9.03
CA MET A 356 16.43 6.49 -7.94
C MET A 356 17.75 5.91 -8.49
N PHE A 357 17.66 4.95 -9.43
CA PHE A 357 18.82 4.37 -10.09
C PHE A 357 19.65 5.43 -10.81
N HIS A 358 19.00 6.35 -11.53
CA HIS A 358 19.70 7.45 -12.22
C HIS A 358 20.32 8.45 -11.24
N MET A 359 19.63 8.79 -10.14
CA MET A 359 20.13 9.68 -9.10
C MET A 359 21.35 9.10 -8.35
N GLN A 360 21.37 7.79 -8.08
CA GLN A 360 22.54 7.13 -7.50
C GLN A 360 23.79 7.26 -8.35
N ARG A 361 23.63 7.29 -9.68
CA ARG A 361 24.74 7.43 -10.64
C ARG A 361 25.16 8.88 -10.87
N GLN A 362 24.19 9.81 -10.95
CA GLN A 362 24.42 11.22 -11.29
C GLN A 362 24.54 12.11 -10.07
N ARG A 363 24.14 11.64 -8.89
CA ARG A 363 24.07 12.34 -7.60
C ARG A 363 23.05 13.46 -7.57
N ARG A 364 22.97 14.32 -8.56
CA ARG A 364 21.97 15.40 -8.72
C ARG A 364 21.74 15.65 -10.20
N LEU A 365 20.56 16.19 -10.52
CA LEU A 365 20.22 16.54 -11.91
C LEU A 365 20.46 18.03 -12.17
N PRO A 366 20.77 18.41 -13.42
CA PRO A 366 20.67 19.78 -13.89
C PRO A 366 19.26 20.34 -13.66
N GLU A 367 19.14 21.65 -13.42
CA GLU A 367 17.85 22.29 -13.13
C GLU A 367 16.84 22.10 -14.28
N GLU A 368 17.31 22.09 -15.52
CA GLU A 368 16.49 21.87 -16.71
C GLU A 368 15.88 20.46 -16.73
N HIS A 369 16.66 19.41 -16.41
CA HIS A 369 16.17 18.04 -16.31
C HIS A 369 15.15 17.89 -15.17
N ALA A 370 15.46 18.42 -13.99
CA ALA A 370 14.57 18.37 -12.85
C ALA A 370 13.24 19.11 -13.12
N ARG A 371 13.29 20.24 -13.84
CA ARG A 371 12.10 20.99 -14.27
C ARG A 371 11.25 20.18 -15.22
N PHE A 372 11.86 19.54 -16.22
CA PHE A 372 11.17 18.71 -17.20
C PHE A 372 10.42 17.56 -16.52
N TYR A 373 11.12 16.78 -15.69
CA TYR A 373 10.50 15.67 -14.98
C TYR A 373 9.41 16.13 -13.99
N ALA A 374 9.66 17.22 -13.25
CA ALA A 374 8.66 17.76 -12.35
C ALA A 374 7.39 18.22 -13.10
N ALA A 375 7.53 18.75 -14.32
CA ALA A 375 6.39 19.15 -15.13
C ALA A 375 5.58 17.92 -15.59
N GLU A 376 6.21 16.88 -16.11
CA GLU A 376 5.52 15.64 -16.51
C GLU A 376 4.84 14.94 -15.32
N ILE A 377 5.51 14.88 -14.16
CA ILE A 377 4.93 14.35 -12.93
C ILE A 377 3.71 15.19 -12.50
N SER A 378 3.79 16.53 -12.65
CA SER A 378 2.67 17.42 -12.31
C SER A 378 1.44 17.15 -13.18
N LEU A 379 1.63 16.87 -14.49
CA LEU A 379 0.55 16.47 -15.41
C LEU A 379 -0.07 15.13 -14.98
N ALA A 380 0.76 14.14 -14.65
CA ALA A 380 0.29 12.84 -14.18
C ALA A 380 -0.52 12.94 -12.89
N LEU A 381 -0.03 13.69 -11.90
CA LEU A 381 -0.76 13.92 -10.64
C LEU A 381 -2.05 14.69 -10.87
N ASN A 382 -2.03 15.75 -11.68
CA ASN A 382 -3.22 16.51 -12.02
C ASN A 382 -4.30 15.63 -12.66
N PHE A 383 -3.92 14.74 -13.58
CA PHE A 383 -4.85 13.78 -14.18
C PHE A 383 -5.48 12.87 -13.13
N LEU A 384 -4.70 12.31 -12.21
CA LEU A 384 -5.21 11.47 -11.12
C LEU A 384 -6.16 12.26 -10.20
N HIS A 385 -5.79 13.50 -9.84
CA HIS A 385 -6.61 14.38 -9.00
C HIS A 385 -7.96 14.71 -9.65
N GLN A 386 -7.98 14.97 -10.96
CA GLN A 386 -9.23 15.18 -11.73
C GLN A 386 -10.13 13.93 -11.75
N LYS A 387 -9.55 12.73 -11.60
CA LYS A 387 -10.28 11.47 -11.44
C LYS A 387 -10.66 11.18 -9.99
N GLY A 388 -10.39 12.09 -9.06
CA GLY A 388 -10.66 11.90 -7.64
C GLY A 388 -9.70 10.90 -6.97
N ILE A 389 -8.48 10.78 -7.47
CA ILE A 389 -7.47 9.83 -6.98
C ILE A 389 -6.30 10.60 -6.37
N ILE A 390 -5.99 10.34 -5.09
CA ILE A 390 -4.77 10.78 -4.43
C ILE A 390 -3.72 9.68 -4.59
N TYR A 391 -2.53 9.99 -5.10
CA TYR A 391 -1.50 9.00 -5.40
C TYR A 391 -0.79 8.48 -4.14
N ARG A 392 -0.36 9.33 -3.22
CA ARG A 392 0.16 9.07 -1.87
C ARG A 392 1.51 8.34 -1.75
N ASP A 393 2.13 7.91 -2.84
CA ASP A 393 3.44 7.23 -2.81
C ASP A 393 4.41 7.76 -3.88
N LEU A 394 4.39 9.08 -4.13
CA LEU A 394 5.37 9.69 -5.01
C LEU A 394 6.75 9.66 -4.36
N LYS A 395 7.69 9.00 -5.04
CA LYS A 395 9.10 8.86 -4.67
C LYS A 395 9.93 8.57 -5.91
N LEU A 396 11.25 8.69 -5.83
CA LEU A 396 12.17 8.47 -6.95
C LEU A 396 12.06 7.05 -7.54
N ASP A 397 11.79 6.04 -6.70
CA ASP A 397 11.64 4.63 -7.10
C ASP A 397 10.37 4.38 -7.94
N ASN A 398 9.34 5.19 -7.79
CA ASN A 398 8.06 5.06 -8.49
C ASN A 398 7.95 5.94 -9.74
N VAL A 399 9.02 6.65 -10.10
CA VAL A 399 9.12 7.44 -11.32
C VAL A 399 10.07 6.73 -12.28
N LEU A 400 9.52 6.09 -13.30
CA LEU A 400 10.27 5.37 -14.32
C LEU A 400 10.54 6.29 -15.53
N LEU A 401 11.57 5.98 -16.31
CA LEU A 401 11.82 6.61 -17.59
C LEU A 401 11.51 5.65 -18.73
N ASP A 402 10.77 6.10 -19.73
CA ASP A 402 10.56 5.32 -20.94
C ASP A 402 11.79 5.35 -21.86
N HIS A 403 11.70 4.70 -23.02
CA HIS A 403 12.80 4.58 -23.98
C HIS A 403 13.19 5.91 -24.64
N GLU A 404 12.35 6.92 -24.57
CA GLU A 404 12.61 8.26 -25.06
C GLU A 404 13.14 9.20 -23.97
N GLY A 405 12.89 8.87 -22.70
CA GLY A 405 13.28 9.65 -21.54
C GLY A 405 12.13 10.42 -20.87
N HIS A 406 10.88 10.14 -21.25
CA HIS A 406 9.69 10.65 -20.58
C HIS A 406 9.41 9.86 -19.30
N VAL A 407 8.78 10.50 -18.32
CA VAL A 407 8.44 9.83 -17.07
C VAL A 407 7.20 8.95 -17.20
N LYS A 408 7.15 7.91 -16.36
CA LYS A 408 5.95 7.09 -16.12
C LYS A 408 5.84 6.75 -14.66
N LEU A 409 4.76 7.20 -14.01
CA LEU A 409 4.48 6.82 -12.63
C LEU A 409 3.95 5.39 -12.57
N THR A 410 4.37 4.66 -11.54
CA THR A 410 4.00 3.26 -11.31
C THR A 410 3.62 3.02 -9.85
N ASP A 411 3.15 1.81 -9.52
CA ASP A 411 2.80 1.38 -8.16
C ASP A 411 1.65 2.18 -7.53
N TYR A 412 0.41 1.85 -7.91
CA TYR A 412 -0.81 2.52 -7.45
C TYR A 412 -1.39 1.92 -6.16
N GLY A 413 -0.68 1.00 -5.51
CA GLY A 413 -1.16 0.32 -4.32
C GLY A 413 -1.46 1.23 -3.12
N MET A 414 -0.91 2.43 -3.07
CA MET A 414 -1.19 3.40 -2.00
C MET A 414 -2.24 4.45 -2.37
N CYS A 415 -2.80 4.42 -3.57
CA CYS A 415 -3.79 5.39 -4.02
C CYS A 415 -5.05 5.40 -3.13
N LYS A 416 -5.73 6.53 -3.15
CA LYS A 416 -7.07 6.70 -2.54
C LYS A 416 -8.02 7.23 -3.59
N GLU A 417 -9.06 6.47 -3.86
CA GLU A 417 -10.06 6.81 -4.86
C GLU A 417 -11.32 7.45 -4.26
N GLY A 418 -12.17 7.98 -5.14
CA GLY A 418 -13.48 8.52 -4.78
C GLY A 418 -13.41 9.80 -3.95
N VAL A 419 -12.31 10.55 -4.05
CA VAL A 419 -12.12 11.84 -3.35
C VAL A 419 -12.66 12.95 -4.22
N ARG A 420 -13.73 13.60 -3.76
CA ARG A 420 -14.31 14.78 -4.42
C ARG A 420 -13.66 16.04 -3.89
N GLU A 421 -13.91 17.16 -4.55
CA GLU A 421 -13.52 18.47 -4.05
C GLU A 421 -14.15 18.71 -2.67
N GLY A 422 -13.33 19.06 -1.68
CA GLY A 422 -13.74 19.20 -0.28
C GLY A 422 -13.73 17.93 0.55
N ASP A 423 -13.60 16.73 -0.06
CA ASP A 423 -13.47 15.48 0.68
C ASP A 423 -12.06 15.33 1.25
N THR A 424 -11.98 14.65 2.39
CA THR A 424 -10.71 14.36 3.06
C THR A 424 -10.59 12.90 3.48
N THR A 425 -9.37 12.45 3.67
CA THR A 425 -9.03 11.12 4.17
C THR A 425 -8.10 11.23 5.37
N ALA A 426 -8.05 10.20 6.21
CA ALA A 426 -7.28 10.20 7.45
C ALA A 426 -6.33 9.00 7.59
N THR A 427 -6.11 8.24 6.50
CA THR A 427 -5.24 7.06 6.52
C THR A 427 -3.78 7.50 6.63
N PHE A 428 -3.06 7.00 7.65
CA PHE A 428 -1.63 7.25 7.79
C PHE A 428 -0.85 6.27 6.91
N CYS A 429 -0.33 6.73 5.78
CA CYS A 429 0.40 5.90 4.81
C CYS A 429 1.36 6.74 3.97
N GLY A 430 2.29 6.08 3.31
CA GLY A 430 3.28 6.66 2.42
C GLY A 430 4.70 6.19 2.75
N THR A 431 5.68 6.68 2.01
CA THR A 431 7.11 6.44 2.28
C THR A 431 7.63 7.51 3.24
N PRO A 432 8.29 7.17 4.37
CA PRO A 432 8.61 8.09 5.47
C PRO A 432 9.15 9.46 5.06
N ASN A 433 10.11 9.50 4.14
CA ASN A 433 10.76 10.75 3.69
C ASN A 433 9.84 11.70 2.91
N TYR A 434 8.72 11.19 2.36
CA TYR A 434 7.80 11.92 1.49
C TYR A 434 6.46 12.24 2.14
N ILE A 435 6.26 11.80 3.40
CA ILE A 435 5.00 12.01 4.11
C ILE A 435 4.79 13.49 4.43
N ALA A 436 3.63 14.02 4.08
CA ALA A 436 3.26 15.40 4.32
C ALA A 436 3.03 15.70 5.81
N PRO A 437 3.33 16.94 6.29
CA PRO A 437 3.18 17.32 7.69
C PRO A 437 1.79 17.11 8.26
N GLU A 438 0.73 17.35 7.49
CA GLU A 438 -0.66 17.14 7.88
C GLU A 438 -0.98 15.66 8.18
N ILE A 439 -0.38 14.71 7.43
CA ILE A 439 -0.49 13.27 7.72
C ILE A 439 0.19 12.97 9.07
N LEU A 440 1.39 13.50 9.29
CA LEU A 440 2.15 13.30 10.53
C LEU A 440 1.44 13.89 11.76
N ARG A 441 0.73 15.03 11.62
CA ARG A 441 -0.10 15.60 12.70
C ARG A 441 -1.39 14.81 12.93
N GLY A 442 -1.71 13.87 12.03
CA GLY A 442 -2.96 13.11 12.09
C GLY A 442 -4.18 13.93 11.69
N GLU A 443 -3.99 15.00 10.94
CA GLU A 443 -5.04 15.82 10.33
C GLU A 443 -5.67 15.09 9.15
N ASP A 444 -6.90 15.45 8.82
CA ASP A 444 -7.54 15.01 7.60
C ASP A 444 -6.89 15.73 6.41
N TYR A 445 -6.66 15.03 5.30
CA TYR A 445 -5.92 15.55 4.15
C TYR A 445 -6.58 15.18 2.81
N SER A 446 -6.19 15.87 1.76
CA SER A 446 -6.65 15.64 0.39
C SER A 446 -5.46 15.61 -0.59
N PHE A 447 -5.63 16.11 -1.80
CA PHE A 447 -4.62 16.10 -2.88
C PHE A 447 -3.31 16.84 -2.53
N SER A 448 -3.33 17.72 -1.55
CA SER A 448 -2.18 18.51 -1.08
C SER A 448 -0.95 17.67 -0.76
N VAL A 449 -1.13 16.43 -0.31
CA VAL A 449 -0.03 15.54 0.08
C VAL A 449 0.85 15.13 -1.10
N ASP A 450 0.27 15.04 -2.31
CA ASP A 450 1.01 14.71 -3.52
C ASP A 450 1.90 15.87 -3.98
N TRP A 451 1.44 17.11 -3.83
CA TRP A 451 2.25 18.31 -4.11
C TRP A 451 3.41 18.50 -3.13
N TRP A 452 3.21 18.16 -1.86
CA TRP A 452 4.30 18.08 -0.89
C TRP A 452 5.35 17.04 -1.32
N ALA A 453 4.92 15.83 -1.66
CA ALA A 453 5.80 14.75 -2.11
C ALA A 453 6.58 15.15 -3.39
N LEU A 454 5.93 15.84 -4.34
CA LEU A 454 6.61 16.41 -5.50
C LEU A 454 7.68 17.44 -5.10
N GLY A 455 7.40 18.26 -4.10
CA GLY A 455 8.37 19.20 -3.55
C GLY A 455 9.61 18.52 -2.97
N VAL A 456 9.42 17.42 -2.22
CA VAL A 456 10.51 16.60 -1.68
C VAL A 456 11.31 15.97 -2.82
N LEU A 457 10.64 15.35 -3.79
CA LEU A 457 11.27 14.72 -4.94
C LEU A 457 12.05 15.72 -5.81
N LEU A 458 11.48 16.89 -6.06
CA LEU A 458 12.17 17.97 -6.79
C LEU A 458 13.41 18.47 -6.02
N TYR A 459 13.32 18.59 -4.70
CA TYR A 459 14.46 18.92 -3.87
C TYR A 459 15.57 17.86 -3.99
N GLU A 460 15.23 16.58 -3.95
CA GLU A 460 16.18 15.49 -4.11
C GLU A 460 16.85 15.51 -5.48
N MET A 461 16.09 15.72 -6.56
CA MET A 461 16.65 15.86 -7.92
C MET A 461 17.67 17.00 -8.00
N LEU A 462 17.37 18.15 -7.41
CA LEU A 462 18.21 19.36 -7.50
C LEU A 462 19.39 19.36 -6.53
N ALA A 463 19.20 18.83 -5.31
CA ALA A 463 20.20 18.87 -4.24
C ALA A 463 21.00 17.57 -4.09
N GLY A 464 20.51 16.45 -4.61
CA GLY A 464 21.12 15.12 -4.50
C GLY A 464 20.99 14.50 -3.10
N ARG A 465 20.09 15.02 -2.27
CA ARG A 465 19.84 14.56 -0.91
C ARG A 465 18.45 14.98 -0.44
N SER A 466 17.93 14.31 0.57
CA SER A 466 16.66 14.67 1.19
C SER A 466 16.69 16.08 1.80
N PRO A 467 15.59 16.86 1.75
CA PRO A 467 15.46 18.13 2.47
C PRO A 467 15.54 17.97 4.00
N PHE A 468 15.35 16.75 4.50
CA PHE A 468 15.35 16.39 5.93
C PHE A 468 16.64 15.73 6.38
N ASP A 469 17.58 15.54 5.45
CA ASP A 469 18.90 15.00 5.75
C ASP A 469 19.69 15.97 6.65
N ILE A 470 20.12 15.47 7.80
CA ILE A 470 20.87 16.25 8.78
C ILE A 470 22.31 15.77 8.75
N ALA A 471 23.18 16.59 8.18
CA ALA A 471 24.62 16.34 8.21
C ALA A 471 25.09 16.18 9.67
N GLY A 472 25.56 14.99 10.04
CA GLY A 472 26.06 14.65 11.39
C GLY A 472 25.14 13.76 12.22
N ALA A 473 23.96 13.36 11.72
CA ALA A 473 23.05 12.45 12.44
C ALA A 473 23.62 11.02 12.60
N SER A 474 24.71 10.67 11.90
CA SER A 474 25.31 9.35 11.94
C SER A 474 26.06 9.00 13.24
N GLU A 475 26.24 9.97 14.16
CA GLU A 475 26.99 9.73 15.40
C GLU A 475 26.09 9.35 16.60
N ASN A 476 24.76 9.51 16.50
CA ASN A 476 23.82 9.13 17.56
C ASN A 476 22.77 8.14 17.01
N PRO A 477 22.73 6.89 17.52
CA PRO A 477 21.75 5.87 17.11
C PRO A 477 20.30 6.34 17.23
N ASP A 478 19.97 7.09 18.29
CA ASP A 478 18.63 7.61 18.56
C ASP A 478 18.13 8.65 17.52
N GLN A 479 19.03 9.17 16.67
CA GLN A 479 18.69 10.15 15.63
C GLN A 479 18.39 9.52 14.26
N ASN A 480 18.47 8.21 14.13
CA ASN A 480 18.17 7.47 12.90
C ASN A 480 16.76 6.85 12.87
N THR A 481 15.94 7.09 13.90
CA THR A 481 14.58 6.56 13.97
C THR A 481 13.61 7.29 13.05
N GLU A 482 12.56 6.61 12.60
CA GLU A 482 11.47 7.24 11.82
C GLU A 482 10.81 8.38 12.62
N ASP A 483 10.66 8.22 13.93
CA ASP A 483 10.10 9.26 14.81
C ASP A 483 10.93 10.54 14.79
N TYR A 484 12.26 10.43 14.76
CA TYR A 484 13.12 11.58 14.63
C TYR A 484 12.98 12.28 13.27
N LEU A 485 12.89 11.51 12.18
CA LEU A 485 12.60 12.03 10.85
C LEU A 485 11.26 12.79 10.84
N PHE A 486 10.22 12.24 11.45
CA PHE A 486 8.91 12.89 11.56
C PHE A 486 8.97 14.19 12.35
N GLN A 487 9.72 14.22 13.47
CA GLN A 487 9.96 15.46 14.21
C GLN A 487 10.70 16.51 13.36
N VAL A 488 11.67 16.09 12.55
CA VAL A 488 12.40 16.98 11.64
C VAL A 488 11.45 17.57 10.59
N ILE A 489 10.61 16.74 9.96
CA ILE A 489 9.61 17.21 8.98
C ILE A 489 8.67 18.24 9.63
N LEU A 490 8.19 17.96 10.83
CA LEU A 490 7.23 18.82 11.53
C LEU A 490 7.86 20.13 12.04
N GLN A 491 9.06 20.07 12.59
CA GLN A 491 9.61 21.20 13.37
C GLN A 491 10.67 22.00 12.64
N LYS A 492 11.56 21.35 11.88
CA LYS A 492 12.71 22.05 11.29
C LYS A 492 12.35 22.84 10.04
N THR A 493 12.96 24.01 9.90
CA THR A 493 12.88 24.81 8.67
C THR A 493 13.71 24.15 7.56
N ILE A 494 13.11 23.95 6.41
CA ILE A 494 13.77 23.37 5.24
C ILE A 494 14.78 24.37 4.69
N ARG A 495 16.04 23.95 4.59
CA ARG A 495 17.13 24.77 4.07
C ARG A 495 17.30 24.53 2.58
N ILE A 496 17.01 25.53 1.77
CA ILE A 496 17.21 25.46 0.32
C ILE A 496 18.66 25.84 0.00
N PRO A 497 19.40 24.99 -0.76
CA PRO A 497 20.79 25.26 -1.11
C PRO A 497 20.95 26.59 -1.87
N ARG A 498 21.93 27.41 -1.47
CA ARG A 498 22.21 28.70 -2.11
C ARG A 498 22.70 28.57 -3.57
N SER A 499 23.10 27.38 -3.99
CA SER A 499 23.53 27.08 -5.37
C SER A 499 22.38 26.98 -6.35
N LEU A 500 21.13 26.88 -5.88
CA LEU A 500 19.95 26.79 -6.75
C LEU A 500 19.54 28.20 -7.22
N SER A 501 18.89 28.24 -8.40
CA SER A 501 18.35 29.49 -8.93
C SER A 501 17.24 30.04 -8.02
N VAL A 502 16.98 31.35 -8.14
CA VAL A 502 15.89 32.01 -7.40
C VAL A 502 14.55 31.36 -7.73
N LYS A 503 14.36 30.94 -9.01
CA LYS A 503 13.13 30.28 -9.47
C LYS A 503 12.97 28.88 -8.84
N ALA A 504 14.05 28.09 -8.83
CA ALA A 504 14.07 26.78 -8.16
C ALA A 504 13.84 26.90 -6.64
N ALA A 505 14.45 27.88 -6.01
CA ALA A 505 14.23 28.15 -4.60
C ALA A 505 12.78 28.60 -4.31
N SER A 506 12.15 29.35 -5.21
CA SER A 506 10.75 29.79 -5.09
C SER A 506 9.78 28.61 -5.18
N VAL A 507 9.89 27.78 -6.21
CA VAL A 507 8.99 26.63 -6.42
C VAL A 507 9.11 25.60 -5.29
N LEU A 508 10.34 25.34 -4.80
CA LEU A 508 10.56 24.45 -3.65
C LEU A 508 9.91 25.00 -2.38
N LYS A 509 9.97 26.31 -2.13
CA LYS A 509 9.28 26.93 -0.98
C LYS A 509 7.77 26.80 -1.10
N GLY A 510 7.23 26.93 -2.32
CA GLY A 510 5.80 26.76 -2.59
C GLY A 510 5.32 25.35 -2.31
N PHE A 511 5.96 24.31 -2.88
CA PHE A 511 5.58 22.93 -2.65
C PHE A 511 5.83 22.45 -1.21
N LEU A 512 6.91 22.92 -0.58
CA LEU A 512 7.31 22.52 0.77
C LEU A 512 6.74 23.45 1.86
N SER A 513 5.62 24.15 1.57
CA SER A 513 4.84 24.82 2.63
C SER A 513 4.23 23.77 3.55
N LYS A 514 4.44 23.94 4.87
CA LYS A 514 3.91 23.02 5.90
C LYS A 514 2.41 23.21 6.14
N ASP A 515 1.88 24.36 5.76
CA ASP A 515 0.46 24.63 5.71
C ASP A 515 -0.06 24.18 4.34
N PRO A 516 -0.95 23.17 4.27
CA PRO A 516 -1.49 22.71 3.00
C PRO A 516 -2.31 23.77 2.26
N ALA A 517 -2.90 24.75 2.96
CA ALA A 517 -3.66 25.83 2.33
C ALA A 517 -2.77 26.83 1.58
N GLU A 518 -1.52 27.02 2.05
CA GLU A 518 -0.54 27.91 1.42
C GLU A 518 0.36 27.17 0.40
N ARG A 519 0.21 25.85 0.29
CA ARG A 519 1.03 25.01 -0.59
C ARG A 519 0.69 25.25 -2.05
N LEU A 520 1.72 25.37 -2.89
CA LEU A 520 1.58 25.53 -4.34
C LEU A 520 0.76 24.36 -4.93
N GLY A 521 -0.26 24.68 -5.71
CA GLY A 521 -1.21 23.70 -6.27
C GLY A 521 -2.43 23.41 -5.40
N CYS A 522 -2.54 24.03 -4.21
CA CYS A 522 -3.67 23.86 -3.29
C CYS A 522 -4.59 25.10 -3.21
N GLY A 523 -4.25 26.19 -3.88
CA GLY A 523 -5.09 27.38 -3.98
C GLY A 523 -6.33 27.13 -4.88
N SER A 524 -7.16 28.15 -5.01
CA SER A 524 -8.39 28.10 -5.83
C SER A 524 -8.12 27.83 -7.31
N SER A 525 -6.92 28.15 -7.81
CA SER A 525 -6.52 27.87 -9.19
C SER A 525 -5.92 26.46 -9.37
N GLY A 526 -5.68 25.72 -8.29
CA GLY A 526 -5.17 24.35 -8.31
C GLY A 526 -3.91 24.20 -9.13
N PHE A 527 -3.92 23.27 -10.10
CA PHE A 527 -2.79 23.00 -10.99
C PHE A 527 -2.29 24.23 -11.77
N PHE A 528 -3.19 25.19 -12.08
CA PHE A 528 -2.79 26.40 -12.83
C PHE A 528 -1.81 27.29 -12.05
N ASP A 529 -1.80 27.24 -10.71
CA ASP A 529 -0.80 27.93 -9.90
C ASP A 529 0.60 27.33 -10.12
N ILE A 530 0.67 26.01 -10.32
CA ILE A 530 1.91 25.30 -10.65
C ILE A 530 2.34 25.65 -12.07
N ALA A 531 1.45 25.54 -13.03
CA ALA A 531 1.73 25.81 -14.44
C ALA A 531 2.18 27.24 -14.69
N GLY A 532 1.58 28.22 -13.98
CA GLY A 532 1.92 29.64 -14.06
C GLY A 532 3.18 30.04 -13.28
N HIS A 533 3.75 29.15 -12.44
CA HIS A 533 4.91 29.49 -11.61
C HIS A 533 6.15 29.76 -12.48
N SER A 534 6.93 30.77 -12.11
CA SER A 534 8.11 31.24 -12.88
C SER A 534 9.17 30.16 -13.16
N PHE A 535 9.22 29.10 -12.34
CA PHE A 535 10.09 27.94 -12.56
C PHE A 535 9.70 27.16 -13.81
N PHE A 536 8.41 27.02 -14.10
CA PHE A 536 7.88 26.27 -15.24
C PHE A 536 7.60 27.15 -16.48
N LYS A 537 7.96 28.44 -16.47
CA LYS A 537 7.67 29.38 -17.56
C LYS A 537 8.17 28.94 -18.95
N ALA A 538 9.20 28.09 -18.99
CA ALA A 538 9.76 27.57 -20.25
C ALA A 538 9.04 26.31 -20.76
N ILE A 539 8.09 25.78 -20.01
CA ILE A 539 7.34 24.57 -20.35
C ILE A 539 6.10 24.97 -21.17
N ASP A 540 5.96 24.34 -22.33
CA ASP A 540 4.72 24.29 -23.10
C ASP A 540 3.97 23.04 -22.65
N TRP A 541 2.92 23.23 -21.85
CA TRP A 541 2.21 22.14 -21.18
C TRP A 541 1.44 21.24 -22.15
N ASP A 542 0.86 21.82 -23.20
CA ASP A 542 0.08 21.08 -24.20
C ASP A 542 1.00 20.20 -25.04
N MET A 543 2.14 20.75 -25.52
CA MET A 543 3.15 19.98 -26.24
C MET A 543 3.80 18.91 -25.36
N LEU A 544 3.99 19.20 -24.07
CA LEU A 544 4.58 18.25 -23.12
C LEU A 544 3.65 17.06 -22.90
N GLU A 545 2.35 17.30 -22.67
CA GLU A 545 1.36 16.24 -22.47
C GLU A 545 1.23 15.34 -23.71
N GLN A 546 1.37 15.92 -24.89
CA GLN A 546 1.38 15.18 -26.16
C GLN A 546 2.72 14.49 -26.48
N LYS A 547 3.71 14.54 -25.57
CA LYS A 547 5.07 14.05 -25.80
C LYS A 547 5.78 14.64 -27.04
N GLN A 548 5.46 15.87 -27.42
CA GLN A 548 6.08 16.57 -28.54
C GLN A 548 7.35 17.34 -28.14
N VAL A 549 7.64 17.40 -26.83
CA VAL A 549 8.87 18.00 -26.30
C VAL A 549 9.93 16.92 -26.14
N THR A 550 11.09 17.11 -26.73
CA THR A 550 12.21 16.15 -26.60
C THR A 550 12.73 16.13 -25.17
N PRO A 551 12.79 14.94 -24.52
CA PRO A 551 13.37 14.81 -23.19
C PRO A 551 14.84 15.23 -23.12
N PRO A 552 15.28 15.83 -22.02
CA PRO A 552 16.67 16.29 -21.88
C PRO A 552 17.68 15.15 -21.69
N TYR A 553 17.21 13.96 -21.46
CA TYR A 553 18.02 12.75 -21.33
C TYR A 553 17.29 11.55 -21.94
N LYS A 554 17.97 10.82 -22.79
CA LYS A 554 17.48 9.56 -23.37
C LYS A 554 18.27 8.39 -22.79
N PRO A 555 17.59 7.41 -22.16
CA PRO A 555 18.24 6.21 -21.66
C PRO A 555 18.96 5.45 -22.79
N ARG A 556 20.14 4.91 -22.50
CA ARG A 556 20.83 4.03 -23.44
C ARG A 556 20.23 2.66 -23.37
N LEU A 557 19.79 2.15 -24.51
CA LEU A 557 19.15 0.85 -24.63
C LEU A 557 19.69 0.16 -25.90
N ASP A 558 20.23 -1.03 -25.75
CA ASP A 558 20.77 -1.82 -26.84
C ASP A 558 19.68 -2.68 -27.51
N SER A 559 18.61 -3.01 -26.80
CA SER A 559 17.48 -3.80 -27.31
C SER A 559 16.21 -3.59 -26.49
N ASP A 560 15.10 -4.17 -26.93
CA ASP A 560 13.83 -4.17 -26.19
C ASP A 560 13.87 -5.00 -24.88
N ARG A 561 14.90 -5.82 -24.74
CA ARG A 561 15.15 -6.66 -23.54
C ARG A 561 16.32 -6.17 -22.70
N ASP A 562 16.83 -4.97 -23.00
CA ASP A 562 17.96 -4.41 -22.26
C ASP A 562 17.57 -4.08 -20.83
N LEU A 563 18.41 -4.51 -19.88
CA LEU A 563 18.25 -4.33 -18.44
C LEU A 563 19.38 -3.51 -17.81
N ALA A 564 20.20 -2.84 -18.61
CA ALA A 564 21.33 -2.02 -18.12
C ALA A 564 20.91 -0.89 -17.16
N ASN A 565 19.63 -0.50 -17.21
CA ASN A 565 19.05 0.53 -16.33
C ASN A 565 18.32 -0.06 -15.11
N PHE A 566 18.48 -1.37 -14.85
CA PHE A 566 17.93 -2.05 -13.69
C PHE A 566 19.04 -2.50 -12.76
N PRO A 567 18.84 -2.45 -11.42
CA PRO A 567 19.86 -2.88 -10.46
C PRO A 567 20.21 -4.37 -10.62
N PRO A 568 21.51 -4.72 -10.66
CA PRO A 568 21.95 -6.11 -10.76
C PRO A 568 21.40 -7.00 -9.64
N GLU A 569 21.16 -6.44 -8.46
CA GLU A 569 20.58 -7.14 -7.30
C GLU A 569 19.23 -7.80 -7.61
N PHE A 570 18.48 -7.31 -8.61
CA PHE A 570 17.26 -7.92 -9.09
C PHE A 570 17.49 -8.81 -10.31
N THR A 571 18.27 -8.30 -11.29
CA THR A 571 18.43 -9.00 -12.57
C THR A 571 19.27 -10.28 -12.46
N ASP A 572 20.09 -10.41 -11.41
CA ASP A 572 20.86 -11.62 -11.13
C ASP A 572 20.07 -12.67 -10.34
N GLU A 573 18.83 -12.35 -9.89
CA GLU A 573 17.99 -13.33 -9.22
C GLU A 573 17.47 -14.40 -10.19
N PRO A 574 17.35 -15.67 -9.69
CA PRO A 574 16.79 -16.73 -10.50
C PRO A 574 15.31 -16.46 -10.83
N VAL A 575 14.96 -16.72 -12.09
CA VAL A 575 13.62 -16.50 -12.64
C VAL A 575 12.75 -17.72 -12.34
N HIS A 576 12.24 -17.80 -11.11
CA HIS A 576 11.26 -18.82 -10.75
C HIS A 576 10.26 -18.25 -9.75
N LEU A 577 9.07 -18.80 -9.76
CA LEU A 577 8.09 -18.58 -8.71
C LEU A 577 8.29 -19.67 -7.66
N THR A 578 8.31 -19.29 -6.40
CA THR A 578 8.43 -20.23 -5.29
C THR A 578 7.32 -21.27 -5.37
N PRO A 579 7.57 -22.56 -5.15
CA PRO A 579 6.53 -23.59 -5.11
C PRO A 579 5.41 -23.23 -4.14
N ASP A 580 4.19 -23.61 -4.50
CA ASP A 580 3.02 -23.36 -3.67
C ASP A 580 2.89 -24.44 -2.60
N ASP A 581 2.55 -24.05 -1.37
CA ASP A 581 2.19 -24.97 -0.29
C ASP A 581 0.67 -25.12 -0.25
N ALA A 582 0.18 -26.35 -0.43
CA ALA A 582 -1.25 -26.65 -0.43
C ALA A 582 -1.92 -26.22 0.90
N ARG A 583 -1.25 -26.40 2.03
CA ARG A 583 -1.73 -26.00 3.37
C ARG A 583 -1.96 -24.49 3.48
N VAL A 584 -1.13 -23.70 2.78
CA VAL A 584 -1.26 -22.24 2.74
C VAL A 584 -2.43 -21.86 1.82
N ILE A 585 -2.55 -22.52 0.66
CA ILE A 585 -3.64 -22.27 -0.29
C ILE A 585 -5.00 -22.56 0.33
N ASP A 586 -5.14 -23.65 1.08
CA ASP A 586 -6.39 -24.05 1.74
C ASP A 586 -6.88 -23.02 2.77
N LYS A 587 -5.98 -22.17 3.30
CA LYS A 587 -6.31 -21.10 4.26
C LYS A 587 -6.67 -19.77 3.58
N ILE A 588 -6.56 -19.67 2.26
CA ILE A 588 -6.88 -18.45 1.50
C ILE A 588 -8.35 -18.47 1.12
N ASP A 589 -9.09 -17.43 1.53
CA ASP A 589 -10.46 -17.24 1.03
C ASP A 589 -10.41 -16.75 -0.43
N GLN A 590 -10.71 -17.65 -1.36
CA GLN A 590 -10.68 -17.34 -2.80
C GLN A 590 -11.79 -16.38 -3.21
N SER A 591 -12.89 -16.30 -2.46
CA SER A 591 -14.02 -15.41 -2.77
C SER A 591 -13.65 -13.92 -2.64
N GLU A 592 -12.63 -13.57 -1.87
CA GLU A 592 -12.13 -12.20 -1.74
C GLU A 592 -11.46 -11.67 -3.02
N PHE A 593 -11.07 -12.57 -3.92
CA PHE A 593 -10.40 -12.24 -5.19
C PHE A 593 -11.31 -12.50 -6.42
N GLU A 594 -12.59 -12.75 -6.21
CA GLU A 594 -13.55 -12.96 -7.30
C GLU A 594 -13.67 -11.69 -8.15
N GLY A 595 -13.63 -11.85 -9.49
CA GLY A 595 -13.69 -10.73 -10.43
C GLY A 595 -12.37 -9.95 -10.58
N PHE A 596 -11.25 -10.54 -10.18
CA PHE A 596 -9.94 -9.91 -10.34
C PHE A 596 -9.47 -9.85 -11.80
N GLU A 597 -9.95 -10.76 -12.66
CA GLU A 597 -9.56 -10.85 -14.06
C GLU A 597 -9.95 -9.59 -14.84
N TYR A 598 -9.05 -9.15 -15.71
CA TYR A 598 -9.26 -7.99 -16.58
C TYR A 598 -8.38 -8.08 -17.83
N VAL A 599 -8.87 -7.59 -18.94
CA VAL A 599 -8.09 -7.40 -20.18
C VAL A 599 -8.39 -6.02 -20.71
N ASN A 600 -7.35 -5.24 -21.00
CA ASN A 600 -7.51 -3.88 -21.52
C ASN A 600 -8.02 -3.92 -22.97
N PRO A 601 -9.24 -3.43 -23.24
CA PRO A 601 -9.84 -3.51 -24.56
C PRO A 601 -9.08 -2.69 -25.63
N LEU A 602 -8.38 -1.64 -25.22
CA LEU A 602 -7.61 -0.79 -26.14
C LEU A 602 -6.36 -1.49 -26.69
N LEU A 603 -5.77 -2.40 -25.91
CA LEU A 603 -4.60 -3.17 -26.34
C LEU A 603 -4.97 -4.40 -27.17
N MET A 604 -6.17 -4.96 -26.96
CA MET A 604 -6.67 -6.07 -27.76
C MET A 604 -6.79 -5.73 -29.24
N SER A 605 -7.31 -4.55 -29.57
CA SER A 605 -7.42 -4.09 -30.96
C SER A 605 -6.08 -3.95 -31.67
N LEU A 606 -5.00 -3.64 -30.91
CA LEU A 606 -3.64 -3.55 -31.43
C LEU A 606 -2.95 -4.91 -31.56
N GLU A 607 -3.38 -5.92 -30.81
CA GLU A 607 -2.84 -7.27 -30.86
C GLU A 607 -3.48 -8.16 -31.94
N ASP A 608 -4.73 -7.87 -32.31
CA ASP A 608 -5.44 -8.60 -33.36
C ASP A 608 -5.05 -8.11 -34.79
N CYS A 609 -4.30 -7.02 -34.88
CA CYS A 609 -3.78 -6.47 -36.15
C CYS A 609 -2.37 -6.99 -36.53
N VAL A 610 -1.80 -7.99 -35.82
CA VAL A 610 -0.46 -8.55 -36.10
C VAL A 610 -0.53 -9.92 -36.70
#